data_eca0a2f558ad72074ef032ab3771a3e1
#
_entry.id   eca0a2f558ad72074ef032ab3771a3e1
#
_cell.length_a   1.000
_cell.length_b   1.000
_cell.length_c   1.000
_cell.angle_alpha   90.00
_cell.angle_beta   90.00
_cell.angle_gamma   90.00
#
_symmetry.space_group_name_H-M   'P 1'
#
loop_
_entity.id
_entity.type
_entity.pdbx_description
1 polymer ?
#
loop_
_entity_poly.entity_id
_entity_poly.type
_entity_poly.pdbx_seq_one_letter_code
_entity_poly.pdbx_strand_id
1 'polypeptide(L)'
;MLTAKRIAALLSMVMILAFMALPAMAAELSVKENRTRSGIVNVAVPYISGSVGGKNIDNMVNQAVLSYVNSQMKQVLSQQEIESFEGAHPEARELSEMLHYNADLVKYTDKKIVDKNTAGRVTASWYVRNEYEVKAAKDTFYSVILKTKTYTGGAGDVIVWKAMNFDLKDGHLMELKELFDAEADYAARLQTLIGYQQKGRARLIRHIKGKNVPEPTPVSITGQENFYVDDHYNLGIIL
;
A
#
# COMPACT_ATOMS: atom_id res chain seq x y z
N MET A 1 -29.43 -50.90 30.90
CA MET A 1 -28.04 -50.71 31.38
C MET A 1 -27.09 -50.60 30.19
N LEU A 2 -26.52 -49.43 29.94
CA LEU A 2 -25.47 -49.24 28.91
C LEU A 2 -24.17 -49.85 29.46
N THR A 3 -23.57 -50.77 28.72
CA THR A 3 -22.31 -51.40 29.11
C THR A 3 -21.16 -50.37 29.10
N ALA A 4 -20.19 -50.53 30.03
CA ALA A 4 -19.03 -49.65 30.17
C ALA A 4 -18.30 -49.35 28.83
N LYS A 5 -18.28 -50.32 27.89
CA LYS A 5 -17.72 -50.17 26.55
C LYS A 5 -18.48 -49.16 25.68
N ARG A 6 -19.79 -49.00 25.82
CA ARG A 6 -20.58 -48.03 25.07
C ARG A 6 -20.42 -46.62 25.63
N ILE A 7 -20.20 -46.48 26.93
CA ILE A 7 -19.93 -45.21 27.59
C ILE A 7 -18.52 -44.69 27.18
N ALA A 8 -17.53 -45.59 27.13
CA ALA A 8 -16.16 -45.23 26.68
C ALA A 8 -16.12 -44.79 25.18
N ALA A 9 -16.93 -45.46 24.32
CA ALA A 9 -17.05 -45.08 22.91
C ALA A 9 -17.75 -43.74 22.72
N LEU A 10 -18.77 -43.44 23.51
CA LEU A 10 -19.44 -42.15 23.50
C LEU A 10 -18.54 -41.01 24.02
N LEU A 11 -17.78 -41.22 25.06
CA LEU A 11 -16.84 -40.27 25.62
C LEU A 11 -15.68 -39.98 24.63
N SER A 12 -15.15 -40.98 23.91
CA SER A 12 -14.13 -40.77 22.90
C SER A 12 -14.64 -40.02 21.68
N MET A 13 -15.90 -40.27 21.26
CA MET A 13 -16.53 -39.57 20.16
C MET A 13 -16.85 -38.07 20.48
N VAL A 14 -17.23 -37.78 21.73
CA VAL A 14 -17.42 -36.40 22.21
C VAL A 14 -16.10 -35.68 22.33
N MET A 15 -14.99 -36.36 22.74
CA MET A 15 -13.65 -35.75 22.75
C MET A 15 -13.13 -35.48 21.35
N ILE A 16 -13.36 -36.35 20.37
CA ILE A 16 -12.96 -36.13 18.99
C ILE A 16 -13.76 -34.97 18.37
N LEU A 17 -15.07 -34.85 18.67
CA LEU A 17 -15.89 -33.72 18.22
C LEU A 17 -15.49 -32.40 18.93
N ALA A 18 -15.08 -32.42 20.18
CA ALA A 18 -14.56 -31.24 20.88
C ALA A 18 -13.20 -30.78 20.35
N PHE A 19 -12.35 -31.69 19.86
CA PHE A 19 -11.09 -31.33 19.19
C PHE A 19 -11.31 -30.78 17.78
N MET A 20 -12.40 -31.15 17.08
CA MET A 20 -12.74 -30.58 15.79
C MET A 20 -13.44 -29.22 15.90
N ALA A 21 -13.88 -28.83 17.09
CA ALA A 21 -14.56 -27.56 17.37
C ALA A 21 -13.65 -26.53 18.05
N LEU A 22 -12.35 -26.73 18.09
CA LEU A 22 -11.44 -25.61 18.35
C LEU A 22 -11.62 -24.69 17.16
N PRO A 23 -12.13 -23.45 17.35
CA PRO A 23 -12.06 -22.48 16.29
C PRO A 23 -10.58 -22.42 15.92
N ALA A 24 -10.24 -22.70 14.67
CA ALA A 24 -8.95 -22.30 14.16
C ALA A 24 -8.85 -20.83 14.55
N MET A 25 -8.02 -20.49 15.53
CA MET A 25 -7.73 -19.11 15.86
C MET A 25 -7.23 -18.57 14.53
N ALA A 26 -8.08 -17.77 13.86
CA ALA A 26 -7.71 -17.08 12.66
C ALA A 26 -6.41 -16.38 13.00
N ALA A 27 -5.34 -16.72 12.31
CA ALA A 27 -4.06 -16.07 12.54
C ALA A 27 -4.32 -14.59 12.28
N GLU A 28 -4.17 -13.77 13.32
CA GLU A 28 -4.41 -12.35 13.20
C GLU A 28 -3.44 -11.78 12.17
N LEU A 29 -3.96 -11.07 11.17
CA LEU A 29 -3.14 -10.44 10.16
C LEU A 29 -2.14 -9.49 10.83
N SER A 30 -0.87 -9.79 10.71
CA SER A 30 0.22 -9.01 11.27
C SER A 30 0.81 -8.10 10.19
N VAL A 31 0.98 -6.83 10.51
CA VAL A 31 1.68 -5.87 9.65
C VAL A 31 2.98 -5.45 10.33
N LYS A 32 4.10 -5.63 9.64
CA LYS A 32 5.44 -5.23 10.08
C LYS A 32 6.00 -4.18 9.13
N GLU A 33 6.97 -3.42 9.59
CA GLU A 33 7.69 -2.45 8.76
C GLU A 33 9.07 -2.97 8.39
N ASN A 34 9.40 -2.86 7.11
CA ASN A 34 10.77 -2.92 6.61
C ASN A 34 11.21 -1.51 6.22
N ARG A 35 12.29 -1.02 6.83
CA ARG A 35 12.80 0.32 6.59
C ARG A 35 14.25 0.31 6.15
N THR A 36 14.51 0.94 5.02
CA THR A 36 15.85 1.20 4.52
C THR A 36 16.15 2.69 4.66
N ARG A 37 17.26 3.01 5.31
CA ARG A 37 17.79 4.37 5.43
C ARG A 37 19.25 4.36 5.00
N SER A 38 19.57 5.09 3.97
CA SER A 38 20.95 5.35 3.58
C SER A 38 20.99 6.57 2.68
N GLY A 39 21.81 7.55 3.05
CA GLY A 39 22.01 8.78 2.28
C GLY A 39 20.70 9.43 1.83
N ILE A 40 20.48 9.43 0.52
CA ILE A 40 19.30 10.05 -0.10
C ILE A 40 18.04 9.20 -0.06
N VAL A 41 18.12 7.94 0.39
CA VAL A 41 16.98 7.01 0.46
C VAL A 41 16.50 6.85 1.89
N ASN A 42 15.20 7.05 2.10
CA ASN A 42 14.51 6.71 3.32
C ASN A 42 13.16 6.09 2.97
N VAL A 43 13.12 4.77 2.93
CA VAL A 43 11.98 4.01 2.42
C VAL A 43 11.47 3.07 3.50
N ALA A 44 10.19 3.21 3.83
CA ALA A 44 9.45 2.31 4.68
C ALA A 44 8.44 1.52 3.84
N VAL A 45 8.45 0.19 3.97
CA VAL A 45 7.54 -0.71 3.25
C VAL A 45 6.80 -1.56 4.25
N PRO A 46 5.46 -1.59 4.24
CA PRO A 46 4.69 -2.51 5.06
C PRO A 46 4.80 -3.93 4.52
N TYR A 47 4.78 -4.88 5.42
CA TYR A 47 4.90 -6.29 5.15
C TYR A 47 3.85 -7.05 5.95
N ILE A 48 2.97 -7.78 5.27
CA ILE A 48 1.91 -8.56 5.91
C ILE A 48 2.31 -10.02 6.10
N SER A 49 1.73 -10.66 7.12
CA SER A 49 1.81 -12.10 7.35
C SER A 49 0.59 -12.59 8.11
N GLY A 50 0.17 -13.81 7.83
CA GLY A 50 -0.94 -14.47 8.53
C GLY A 50 -2.31 -14.18 7.93
N SER A 51 -2.40 -13.86 6.62
CA SER A 51 -3.68 -13.73 5.94
C SER A 51 -4.42 -15.07 5.83
N VAL A 52 -5.72 -15.01 5.60
CA VAL A 52 -6.57 -16.18 5.36
C VAL A 52 -6.13 -16.98 4.12
N GLY A 53 -5.56 -16.31 3.12
CA GLY A 53 -5.01 -16.94 1.92
C GLY A 53 -3.66 -17.63 2.13
N GLY A 54 -3.07 -17.45 3.31
CA GLY A 54 -1.81 -18.08 3.70
C GLY A 54 -0.57 -17.44 3.08
N LYS A 55 0.59 -18.06 3.34
CA LYS A 55 1.91 -17.52 3.03
C LYS A 55 2.11 -17.12 1.55
N ASN A 56 1.51 -17.86 0.61
CA ASN A 56 1.65 -17.53 -0.82
C ASN A 56 0.95 -16.21 -1.16
N ILE A 57 -0.23 -15.98 -0.61
CA ILE A 57 -0.98 -14.75 -0.79
C ILE A 57 -0.27 -13.58 -0.11
N ASP A 58 0.21 -13.78 1.13
CA ASP A 58 1.04 -12.79 1.83
C ASP A 58 2.22 -12.35 0.96
N ASN A 59 2.93 -13.30 0.36
CA ASN A 59 4.07 -13.02 -0.51
C ASN A 59 3.65 -12.25 -1.78
N MET A 60 2.54 -12.61 -2.42
CA MET A 60 2.03 -11.90 -3.60
C MET A 60 1.73 -10.42 -3.26
N VAL A 61 1.02 -10.18 -2.17
CA VAL A 61 0.68 -8.82 -1.71
C VAL A 61 1.96 -8.04 -1.38
N ASN A 62 2.87 -8.64 -0.62
CA ASN A 62 4.13 -8.02 -0.24
C ASN A 62 4.99 -7.67 -1.45
N GLN A 63 5.05 -8.55 -2.46
CA GLN A 63 5.75 -8.29 -3.71
C GLN A 63 5.10 -7.15 -4.51
N ALA A 64 3.77 -7.09 -4.58
CA ALA A 64 3.08 -6.01 -5.29
C ALA A 64 3.39 -4.65 -4.66
N VAL A 65 3.32 -4.55 -3.33
CA VAL A 65 3.66 -3.33 -2.60
C VAL A 65 5.12 -2.95 -2.82
N LEU A 66 6.04 -3.89 -2.67
CA LEU A 66 7.47 -3.66 -2.86
C LEU A 66 7.81 -3.26 -4.29
N SER A 67 7.21 -3.92 -5.30
CA SER A 67 7.43 -3.60 -6.71
C SER A 67 7.01 -2.16 -7.03
N TYR A 68 5.90 -1.70 -6.47
CA TYR A 68 5.50 -0.31 -6.60
C TYR A 68 6.55 0.63 -5.99
N VAL A 69 6.98 0.40 -4.75
CA VAL A 69 7.99 1.24 -4.09
C VAL A 69 9.31 1.23 -4.87
N ASN A 70 9.75 0.07 -5.35
CA ASN A 70 10.95 -0.04 -6.19
C ASN A 70 10.83 0.75 -7.49
N SER A 71 9.66 0.75 -8.13
CA SER A 71 9.44 1.53 -9.35
C SER A 71 9.60 3.04 -9.08
N GLN A 72 9.19 3.50 -7.90
CA GLN A 72 9.39 4.90 -7.50
C GLN A 72 10.86 5.20 -7.19
N MET A 73 11.58 4.26 -6.58
CA MET A 73 13.03 4.41 -6.34
C MET A 73 13.81 4.47 -7.66
N LYS A 74 13.45 3.67 -8.65
CA LYS A 74 14.09 3.68 -9.97
C LYS A 74 13.96 5.03 -10.69
N GLN A 75 12.97 5.86 -10.37
CA GLN A 75 12.83 7.19 -10.96
C GLN A 75 14.02 8.14 -10.66
N VAL A 76 14.78 7.88 -9.60
CA VAL A 76 15.97 8.67 -9.25
C VAL A 76 17.26 8.10 -9.89
N LEU A 77 17.15 7.05 -10.70
CA LEU A 77 18.25 6.40 -11.40
C LEU A 77 18.17 6.69 -12.90
N SER A 78 19.32 6.73 -13.56
CA SER A 78 19.39 6.71 -15.02
C SER A 78 19.15 5.29 -15.53
N GLN A 79 18.75 5.15 -16.80
CA GLN A 79 18.56 3.85 -17.43
C GLN A 79 19.82 2.97 -17.34
N GLN A 80 21.00 3.53 -17.55
CA GLN A 80 22.27 2.82 -17.44
C GLN A 80 22.53 2.28 -16.01
N GLU A 81 22.17 3.05 -14.99
CA GLU A 81 22.30 2.61 -13.58
C GLU A 81 21.33 1.48 -13.27
N ILE A 82 20.10 1.54 -13.80
CA ILE A 82 19.11 0.46 -13.66
C ILE A 82 19.62 -0.82 -14.30
N GLU A 83 20.10 -0.76 -15.55
CA GLU A 83 20.65 -1.91 -16.26
C GLU A 83 21.89 -2.50 -15.57
N SER A 84 22.75 -1.64 -15.05
CA SER A 84 23.92 -2.07 -14.27
C SER A 84 23.53 -2.78 -12.99
N PHE A 85 22.51 -2.26 -12.29
CA PHE A 85 21.99 -2.88 -11.07
C PHE A 85 21.31 -4.22 -11.36
N GLU A 86 20.43 -4.29 -12.35
CA GLU A 86 19.72 -5.50 -12.74
C GLU A 86 20.68 -6.58 -13.28
N GLY A 87 21.72 -6.17 -13.98
CA GLY A 87 22.79 -7.07 -14.42
C GLY A 87 23.67 -7.62 -13.30
N ALA A 88 23.84 -6.85 -12.22
CA ALA A 88 24.59 -7.28 -11.04
C ALA A 88 23.78 -8.20 -10.11
N HIS A 89 22.45 -8.15 -10.20
CA HIS A 89 21.53 -8.88 -9.30
C HIS A 89 20.41 -9.60 -10.06
N PRO A 90 20.73 -10.48 -11.03
CA PRO A 90 19.73 -11.16 -11.86
C PRO A 90 18.83 -12.11 -11.06
N GLU A 91 19.28 -12.55 -9.89
CA GLU A 91 18.57 -13.44 -8.96
C GLU A 91 17.61 -12.72 -8.00
N ALA A 92 17.61 -11.38 -7.95
CA ALA A 92 16.79 -10.58 -7.04
C ALA A 92 15.30 -10.66 -7.37
N ARG A 93 14.71 -11.86 -7.28
CA ARG A 93 13.31 -12.14 -7.55
C ARG A 93 12.48 -12.33 -6.30
N GLU A 94 13.10 -12.72 -5.19
CA GLU A 94 12.43 -12.91 -3.93
C GLU A 94 12.38 -11.62 -3.10
N LEU A 95 11.32 -11.48 -2.30
CA LEU A 95 11.05 -10.28 -1.51
C LEU A 95 12.21 -9.92 -0.57
N SER A 96 12.79 -10.90 0.09
CA SER A 96 13.92 -10.72 1.02
C SER A 96 15.19 -10.25 0.32
N GLU A 97 15.43 -10.75 -0.88
CA GLU A 97 16.56 -10.38 -1.71
C GLU A 97 16.39 -8.96 -2.23
N MET A 98 15.20 -8.60 -2.74
CA MET A 98 14.91 -7.24 -3.20
C MET A 98 15.10 -6.20 -2.08
N LEU A 99 14.76 -6.52 -0.83
CA LEU A 99 15.00 -5.64 0.32
C LEU A 99 16.49 -5.52 0.65
N HIS A 100 17.26 -6.59 0.49
CA HIS A 100 18.70 -6.57 0.67
C HIS A 100 19.39 -5.71 -0.40
N TYR A 101 18.97 -5.86 -1.66
CA TYR A 101 19.50 -5.09 -2.79
C TYR A 101 19.02 -3.65 -2.83
N ASN A 102 17.91 -3.30 -2.17
CA ASN A 102 17.54 -1.90 -1.98
C ASN A 102 18.65 -1.10 -1.28
N ALA A 103 19.40 -1.72 -0.36
CA ALA A 103 20.57 -1.08 0.25
C ALA A 103 21.69 -0.81 -0.76
N ASP A 104 21.86 -1.69 -1.76
CA ASP A 104 22.85 -1.48 -2.83
C ASP A 104 22.37 -0.48 -3.88
N LEU A 105 21.09 -0.45 -4.23
CA LEU A 105 20.49 0.62 -5.02
C LEU A 105 20.80 2.01 -4.44
N VAL A 106 20.81 2.10 -3.13
CA VAL A 106 21.17 3.29 -2.37
C VAL A 106 22.61 3.72 -2.63
N LYS A 107 23.55 2.79 -2.67
CA LYS A 107 24.98 3.10 -2.94
C LYS A 107 25.17 3.74 -4.33
N TYR A 108 24.38 3.33 -5.32
CA TYR A 108 24.38 3.96 -6.64
C TYR A 108 23.80 5.38 -6.61
N THR A 109 22.88 5.67 -5.69
CA THR A 109 22.24 6.98 -5.59
C THR A 109 22.97 7.95 -4.65
N ASP A 110 23.82 7.48 -3.73
CA ASP A 110 24.60 8.33 -2.82
C ASP A 110 25.53 9.32 -3.54
N LYS A 111 25.85 9.06 -4.80
CA LYS A 111 26.68 9.93 -5.64
C LYS A 111 25.90 11.07 -6.30
N LYS A 112 24.56 11.04 -6.24
CA LYS A 112 23.71 12.05 -6.90
C LYS A 112 23.45 13.24 -5.99
N ILE A 113 24.49 13.94 -5.64
CA ILE A 113 24.37 15.28 -5.09
C ILE A 113 24.05 16.19 -6.27
N VAL A 114 22.90 16.84 -6.23
CA VAL A 114 22.54 17.85 -7.21
C VAL A 114 23.56 18.97 -7.14
N ASP A 115 24.17 19.18 -8.24
CA ASP A 115 25.36 19.98 -8.35
C ASP A 115 25.13 21.44 -7.96
N LYS A 116 26.14 21.99 -7.47
CA LYS A 116 26.41 23.37 -7.08
C LYS A 116 25.76 24.35 -8.03
N ASN A 117 24.99 25.24 -7.52
CA ASN A 117 24.84 26.46 -8.28
C ASN A 117 26.18 27.20 -8.33
N THR A 118 26.38 28.02 -9.32
CA THR A 118 27.55 28.83 -9.56
C THR A 118 28.01 29.75 -8.41
N ALA A 119 27.24 29.79 -7.30
CA ALA A 119 27.52 30.56 -6.09
C ALA A 119 28.05 29.69 -4.93
N GLY A 120 28.38 28.41 -5.16
CA GLY A 120 28.95 27.52 -4.13
C GLY A 120 27.94 27.02 -3.07
N ARG A 121 26.65 27.27 -3.26
CA ARG A 121 25.62 26.74 -2.38
C ARG A 121 25.21 25.35 -2.82
N VAL A 122 25.23 24.39 -1.88
CA VAL A 122 24.61 23.07 -2.09
C VAL A 122 23.10 23.29 -2.20
N THR A 123 22.54 23.11 -3.36
CA THR A 123 21.14 23.43 -3.63
C THR A 123 20.18 22.39 -3.09
N ALA A 124 20.42 21.12 -3.23
CA ALA A 124 19.75 19.99 -2.60
C ALA A 124 20.37 18.68 -3.10
N SER A 125 20.34 17.64 -2.30
CA SER A 125 20.61 16.28 -2.77
C SER A 125 19.35 15.70 -3.39
N TRP A 126 19.49 14.90 -4.43
CA TRP A 126 18.39 14.05 -4.87
C TRP A 126 17.97 13.14 -3.73
N TYR A 127 16.69 12.84 -3.64
CA TYR A 127 16.21 11.92 -2.63
C TYR A 127 14.92 11.20 -3.02
N VAL A 128 14.75 10.05 -2.42
CA VAL A 128 13.48 9.33 -2.39
C VAL A 128 13.09 9.00 -0.96
N ARG A 129 11.86 9.29 -0.61
CA ARG A 129 11.26 8.94 0.68
C ARG A 129 9.94 8.25 0.42
N ASN A 130 9.75 7.09 1.04
CA ASN A 130 8.46 6.41 1.05
C ASN A 130 7.99 6.24 2.49
N GLU A 131 6.77 6.64 2.74
CA GLU A 131 6.02 6.42 3.96
C GLU A 131 4.75 5.66 3.62
N TYR A 132 4.14 5.01 4.59
CA TYR A 132 2.89 4.32 4.37
C TYR A 132 1.92 4.54 5.53
N GLU A 133 0.64 4.33 5.25
CA GLU A 133 -0.42 4.30 6.23
C GLU A 133 -1.31 3.08 5.94
N VAL A 134 -1.41 2.16 6.91
CA VAL A 134 -2.34 1.04 6.83
C VAL A 134 -3.73 1.58 7.16
N LYS A 135 -4.67 1.44 6.22
CA LYS A 135 -6.06 1.87 6.37
C LYS A 135 -6.95 0.77 6.92
N ALA A 136 -6.71 -0.45 6.48
CA ALA A 136 -7.34 -1.64 7.01
C ALA A 136 -6.39 -2.83 6.94
N ALA A 137 -6.44 -3.67 7.96
CA ALA A 137 -5.75 -4.95 8.03
C ALA A 137 -6.71 -5.97 8.66
N LYS A 138 -7.53 -6.58 7.84
CA LYS A 138 -8.52 -7.60 8.21
C LYS A 138 -8.11 -8.94 7.61
N ASP A 139 -8.61 -10.04 8.13
CA ASP A 139 -8.26 -11.38 7.67
C ASP A 139 -8.41 -11.59 6.15
N THR A 140 -9.42 -10.95 5.56
CA THR A 140 -9.78 -11.10 4.14
C THR A 140 -9.46 -9.87 3.30
N PHE A 141 -8.99 -8.77 3.90
CA PHE A 141 -8.83 -7.50 3.21
C PHE A 141 -7.66 -6.68 3.79
N TYR A 142 -6.83 -6.16 2.89
CA TYR A 142 -5.73 -5.27 3.25
C TYR A 142 -5.75 -4.01 2.41
N SER A 143 -5.74 -2.85 3.07
CA SER A 143 -5.71 -1.55 2.43
C SER A 143 -4.55 -0.72 2.97
N VAL A 144 -3.71 -0.21 2.08
CA VAL A 144 -2.55 0.60 2.42
C VAL A 144 -2.42 1.79 1.47
N ILE A 145 -2.05 2.93 2.01
CA ILE A 145 -1.64 4.11 1.25
C ILE A 145 -0.12 4.23 1.33
N LEU A 146 0.52 4.31 0.18
CA LEU A 146 1.93 4.61 0.02
C LEU A 146 2.08 6.07 -0.40
N LYS A 147 2.94 6.81 0.28
CA LYS A 147 3.28 8.20 -0.04
C LYS A 147 4.74 8.26 -0.39
N THR A 148 5.01 8.42 -1.66
CA THR A 148 6.37 8.59 -2.15
C THR A 148 6.65 10.05 -2.45
N LYS A 149 7.76 10.54 -1.94
CA LYS A 149 8.27 11.88 -2.18
C LYS A 149 9.63 11.76 -2.83
N THR A 150 9.76 12.28 -4.03
CA THR A 150 11.02 12.28 -4.79
C THR A 150 11.46 13.69 -5.13
N TYR A 151 12.78 13.90 -5.14
CA TYR A 151 13.40 15.09 -5.63
C TYR A 151 14.57 14.70 -6.54
N THR A 152 14.52 15.13 -7.79
CA THR A 152 15.55 14.84 -8.80
C THR A 152 16.14 16.12 -9.40
N GLY A 153 16.02 17.23 -8.68
CA GLY A 153 16.35 18.57 -9.18
C GLY A 153 15.12 19.31 -9.69
N GLY A 154 15.22 20.62 -9.80
CA GLY A 154 14.13 21.50 -10.28
C GLY A 154 13.42 22.28 -9.18
N ALA A 155 12.20 22.72 -9.46
CA ALA A 155 11.48 23.70 -8.64
C ALA A 155 10.87 23.15 -7.33
N GLY A 156 10.79 21.81 -7.16
CA GLY A 156 10.23 21.22 -5.96
C GLY A 156 10.12 19.70 -5.99
N ASP A 157 9.53 19.18 -4.95
CA ASP A 157 9.33 17.74 -4.77
C ASP A 157 8.15 17.24 -5.60
N VAL A 158 8.28 16.04 -6.12
CA VAL A 158 7.16 15.26 -6.64
C VAL A 158 6.64 14.38 -5.52
N ILE A 159 5.35 14.49 -5.22
CA ILE A 159 4.67 13.68 -4.21
C ILE A 159 3.62 12.83 -4.90
N VAL A 160 3.72 11.52 -4.76
CA VAL A 160 2.77 10.55 -5.29
C VAL A 160 2.12 9.81 -4.15
N TRP A 161 0.80 9.75 -4.18
CA TRP A 161 0.00 8.93 -3.28
C TRP A 161 -0.54 7.74 -4.05
N LYS A 162 -0.30 6.55 -3.57
CA LYS A 162 -0.83 5.31 -4.16
C LYS A 162 -1.54 4.51 -3.08
N ALA A 163 -2.84 4.34 -3.23
CA ALA A 163 -3.58 3.38 -2.44
C ALA A 163 -3.58 2.02 -3.14
N MET A 164 -3.42 0.97 -2.37
CA MET A 164 -3.48 -0.42 -2.82
C MET A 164 -4.41 -1.18 -1.89
N ASN A 165 -5.40 -1.86 -2.48
CA ASN A 165 -6.40 -2.63 -1.77
C ASN A 165 -6.35 -4.05 -2.27
N PHE A 166 -6.25 -5.02 -1.38
CA PHE A 166 -6.09 -6.43 -1.74
C PHE A 166 -7.19 -7.28 -1.13
N ASP A 167 -7.79 -8.17 -1.93
CA ASP A 167 -8.52 -9.31 -1.39
C ASP A 167 -7.48 -10.36 -0.94
N LEU A 168 -7.49 -10.69 0.35
CA LEU A 168 -6.52 -11.62 0.93
C LEU A 168 -6.93 -13.10 0.78
N LYS A 169 -8.01 -13.40 0.07
CA LYS A 169 -8.35 -14.78 -0.29
C LYS A 169 -7.51 -15.29 -1.45
N ASP A 170 -7.26 -14.43 -2.42
CA ASP A 170 -6.51 -14.76 -3.63
C ASP A 170 -5.34 -13.80 -3.95
N GLY A 171 -5.22 -12.69 -3.21
CA GLY A 171 -4.13 -11.73 -3.30
C GLY A 171 -4.26 -10.73 -4.44
N HIS A 172 -5.39 -10.66 -5.14
CA HIS A 172 -5.54 -9.70 -6.22
C HIS A 172 -5.66 -8.25 -5.73
N LEU A 173 -5.16 -7.33 -6.53
CA LEU A 173 -5.32 -5.90 -6.32
C LEU A 173 -6.71 -5.48 -6.81
N MET A 174 -7.54 -5.02 -5.88
CA MET A 174 -8.95 -4.68 -6.14
C MET A 174 -9.09 -3.37 -6.90
N GLU A 175 -10.01 -3.32 -7.83
CA GLU A 175 -10.48 -2.11 -8.49
C GLU A 175 -11.69 -1.52 -7.75
N LEU A 176 -11.90 -0.21 -7.89
CA LEU A 176 -13.00 0.48 -7.21
C LEU A 176 -14.37 -0.12 -7.52
N LYS A 177 -14.59 -0.57 -8.77
CA LYS A 177 -15.84 -1.19 -9.20
C LYS A 177 -16.21 -2.46 -8.43
N GLU A 178 -15.21 -3.19 -7.91
CA GLU A 178 -15.41 -4.47 -7.21
C GLU A 178 -16.01 -4.28 -5.81
N LEU A 179 -16.02 -3.05 -5.30
CA LEU A 179 -16.69 -2.72 -4.04
C LEU A 179 -18.21 -2.57 -4.17
N PHE A 180 -18.75 -2.66 -5.39
CA PHE A 180 -20.16 -2.38 -5.66
C PHE A 180 -20.79 -3.52 -6.44
N ASP A 181 -22.10 -3.68 -6.27
CA ASP A 181 -22.87 -4.59 -7.10
C ASP A 181 -22.77 -4.20 -8.58
N ALA A 182 -22.69 -5.20 -9.45
CA ALA A 182 -22.44 -5.01 -10.89
C ALA A 182 -23.50 -4.10 -11.58
N GLU A 183 -24.73 -4.08 -11.05
CA GLU A 183 -25.83 -3.27 -11.58
C GLU A 183 -25.92 -1.87 -10.92
N ALA A 184 -25.07 -1.57 -9.94
CA ALA A 184 -25.14 -0.30 -9.22
C ALA A 184 -24.55 0.84 -10.06
N ASP A 185 -25.30 1.92 -10.19
CA ASP A 185 -24.77 3.19 -10.73
C ASP A 185 -23.90 3.91 -9.68
N TYR A 186 -22.82 3.22 -9.27
CA TYR A 186 -21.93 3.74 -8.23
C TYR A 186 -21.16 4.99 -8.70
N ALA A 187 -20.81 5.08 -9.99
CA ALA A 187 -20.00 6.16 -10.53
C ALA A 187 -20.74 7.51 -10.41
N ALA A 188 -21.99 7.59 -10.86
CA ALA A 188 -22.80 8.82 -10.74
C ALA A 188 -23.07 9.20 -9.29
N ARG A 189 -23.28 8.22 -8.40
CA ARG A 189 -23.46 8.44 -6.96
C ARG A 189 -22.19 9.01 -6.33
N LEU A 190 -21.03 8.43 -6.61
CA LEU A 190 -19.74 8.92 -6.10
C LEU A 190 -19.43 10.30 -6.63
N GLN A 191 -19.62 10.58 -7.93
CA GLN A 191 -19.47 11.92 -8.50
C GLN A 191 -20.32 12.95 -7.76
N THR A 192 -21.56 12.61 -7.48
CA THR A 192 -22.48 13.49 -6.76
C THR A 192 -21.99 13.77 -5.35
N LEU A 193 -21.60 12.74 -4.59
CA LEU A 193 -21.10 12.87 -3.21
C LEU A 193 -19.80 13.68 -3.16
N ILE A 194 -18.84 13.39 -4.04
CA ILE A 194 -17.59 14.13 -4.14
C ILE A 194 -17.85 15.59 -4.47
N GLY A 195 -18.75 15.86 -5.41
CA GLY A 195 -19.14 17.22 -5.76
C GLY A 195 -19.72 17.99 -4.56
N TYR A 196 -20.56 17.36 -3.75
CA TYR A 196 -21.07 17.98 -2.52
C TYR A 196 -19.96 18.25 -1.51
N GLN A 197 -19.07 17.32 -1.28
CA GLN A 197 -17.94 17.48 -0.35
C GLN A 197 -16.99 18.59 -0.80
N GLN A 198 -16.64 18.65 -2.08
CA GLN A 198 -15.77 19.68 -2.64
C GLN A 198 -16.40 21.08 -2.52
N LYS A 199 -17.69 21.22 -2.85
CA LYS A 199 -18.43 22.48 -2.68
C LYS A 199 -18.50 22.90 -1.20
N GLY A 200 -18.77 21.97 -0.30
CA GLY A 200 -18.77 22.21 1.14
C GLY A 200 -17.42 22.72 1.64
N ARG A 201 -16.32 22.06 1.22
CA ARG A 201 -14.95 22.47 1.55
C ARG A 201 -14.60 23.84 0.99
N ALA A 202 -14.96 24.14 -0.26
CA ALA A 202 -14.74 25.44 -0.86
C ALA A 202 -15.47 26.56 -0.10
N ARG A 203 -16.74 26.33 0.29
CA ARG A 203 -17.52 27.28 1.11
C ARG A 203 -16.86 27.53 2.46
N LEU A 204 -16.39 26.47 3.13
CA LEU A 204 -15.72 26.58 4.41
C LEU A 204 -14.41 27.41 4.30
N ILE A 205 -13.60 27.15 3.28
CA ILE A 205 -12.37 27.90 3.03
C ILE A 205 -12.66 29.39 2.76
N ARG A 206 -13.70 29.70 1.96
CA ARG A 206 -14.14 31.09 1.73
C ARG A 206 -14.52 31.78 3.05
N HIS A 207 -15.28 31.07 3.88
CA HIS A 207 -15.72 31.60 5.18
C HIS A 207 -14.56 31.88 6.14
N ILE A 208 -13.63 30.92 6.28
CA ILE A 208 -12.52 31.01 7.25
C ILE A 208 -11.43 31.98 6.76
N LYS A 209 -11.08 31.94 5.48
CA LYS A 209 -9.92 32.65 4.94
C LYS A 209 -10.28 33.95 4.22
N GLY A 210 -11.56 34.25 4.05
CA GLY A 210 -12.03 35.42 3.28
C GLY A 210 -11.53 35.46 1.83
N LYS A 211 -10.98 34.35 1.33
CA LYS A 211 -10.40 34.27 -0.02
C LYS A 211 -11.44 33.82 -1.04
N ASN A 212 -11.34 34.39 -2.22
CA ASN A 212 -12.11 33.89 -3.36
C ASN A 212 -11.51 32.53 -3.79
N VAL A 213 -12.21 31.44 -3.49
CA VAL A 213 -11.82 30.09 -3.86
C VAL A 213 -12.57 29.73 -5.13
N PRO A 214 -11.90 29.31 -6.21
CA PRO A 214 -12.54 28.86 -7.43
C PRO A 214 -13.56 27.76 -7.16
N GLU A 215 -14.58 27.65 -7.99
CA GLU A 215 -15.48 26.50 -7.95
C GLU A 215 -14.67 25.22 -8.25
N PRO A 216 -14.91 24.15 -7.49
CA PRO A 216 -14.20 22.89 -7.71
C PRO A 216 -14.54 22.32 -9.09
N THR A 217 -13.52 21.82 -9.77
CA THR A 217 -13.70 21.10 -11.04
C THR A 217 -14.47 19.80 -10.79
N PRO A 218 -15.49 19.48 -11.58
CA PRO A 218 -16.17 18.21 -11.48
C PRO A 218 -15.21 17.03 -11.67
N VAL A 219 -15.34 16.01 -10.82
CA VAL A 219 -14.55 14.78 -10.91
C VAL A 219 -15.33 13.75 -11.71
N SER A 220 -14.70 13.11 -12.67
CA SER A 220 -15.25 11.95 -13.38
C SER A 220 -14.79 10.67 -12.70
N ILE A 221 -15.71 9.76 -12.43
CA ILE A 221 -15.42 8.43 -11.87
C ILE A 221 -15.41 7.41 -12.99
N THR A 222 -14.28 6.74 -13.16
CA THR A 222 -14.01 5.79 -14.26
C THR A 222 -13.93 4.34 -13.77
N GLY A 223 -13.81 4.13 -12.46
CA GLY A 223 -13.60 2.82 -11.83
C GLY A 223 -12.14 2.50 -11.56
N GLN A 224 -11.21 3.33 -12.06
CA GLN A 224 -9.76 3.16 -11.89
C GLN A 224 -9.16 4.19 -10.91
N GLU A 225 -9.98 4.79 -10.09
CA GLU A 225 -9.55 5.80 -9.13
C GLU A 225 -8.60 5.21 -8.11
N ASN A 226 -7.71 6.06 -7.63
CA ASN A 226 -6.86 5.76 -6.50
C ASN A 226 -7.70 5.85 -5.22
N PHE A 227 -8.04 4.73 -4.62
CA PHE A 227 -8.96 4.65 -3.48
C PHE A 227 -8.42 3.78 -2.36
N TYR A 228 -8.94 3.98 -1.15
CA TYR A 228 -8.71 3.12 0.00
C TYR A 228 -10.01 2.83 0.74
N VAL A 229 -10.03 1.76 1.48
CA VAL A 229 -11.10 1.43 2.43
C VAL A 229 -10.46 1.34 3.82
N ASP A 230 -11.05 2.03 4.80
CA ASP A 230 -10.53 1.98 6.16
C ASP A 230 -11.11 0.81 6.97
N ASP A 231 -10.66 0.64 8.22
CA ASP A 231 -11.07 -0.42 9.13
C ASP A 231 -12.55 -0.34 9.58
N HIS A 232 -13.20 0.80 9.32
CA HIS A 232 -14.64 1.03 9.52
C HIS A 232 -15.44 0.91 8.21
N TYR A 233 -14.83 0.40 7.14
CA TYR A 233 -15.41 0.28 5.80
C TYR A 233 -15.79 1.62 5.15
N ASN A 234 -15.16 2.73 5.55
CA ASN A 234 -15.34 3.98 4.84
C ASN A 234 -14.46 4.00 3.59
N LEU A 235 -15.06 4.37 2.46
CA LEU A 235 -14.36 4.58 1.21
C LEU A 235 -13.76 5.98 1.14
N GLY A 236 -12.46 6.05 0.86
CA GLY A 236 -11.77 7.31 0.53
C GLY A 236 -11.21 7.27 -0.88
N ILE A 237 -11.38 8.37 -1.63
CA ILE A 237 -10.83 8.53 -2.99
C ILE A 237 -9.76 9.62 -2.94
N ILE A 238 -8.57 9.29 -3.46
CA ILE A 238 -7.44 10.19 -3.57
C ILE A 238 -7.51 10.86 -4.96
N LEU A 239 -7.69 12.18 -4.98
CA LEU A 239 -7.87 13.00 -6.18
C LEU A 239 -6.64 13.85 -6.46
#